data_89949de4caa9051fcad7350a6b585dd5
#
_entry.id   89949de4caa9051fcad7350a6b585dd5
#
_cell.length_a   1.000
_cell.length_b   1.000
_cell.length_c   1.000
_cell.angle_alpha   90.00
_cell.angle_beta   90.00
_cell.angle_gamma   90.00
#
_symmetry.space_group_name_H-M   'P 1'
#
loop_
_entity.id
_entity.type
_entity.pdbx_description
1 polymer ?
#
loop_
_entity_poly.entity_id
_entity_poly.type
_entity_poly.pdbx_seq_one_letter_code
_entity_poly.pdbx_strand_id
1 'polypeptide(L)'
;LNSKDRIIHLASWHQISNKDDITKALHVAASRIPVDKVRICLIGDGASWLWDVMTQAFPSGRQILDYYHVSEYIHKVAELQYPSDPTKALHWVESTMNRLCLKNGVKHVIAGLKRMKPASEEAKEQIRKTINYLEKNKQRIHYHGDRVGGYPIGSGGVESANKFICQTRLKKSGAWWLKTNGNKMLALRCALVNETFDKIFSKYVTQEKAKKALTNG
;
A
#
# COMPACT_ATOMS: atom_id res chain seq x y z
N LEU A 1 -7.64 -4.32 -19.42
CA LEU A 1 -6.30 -3.88 -19.83
C LEU A 1 -5.96 -4.56 -21.14
N ASN A 2 -5.72 -3.79 -22.20
CA ASN A 2 -5.24 -4.29 -23.47
C ASN A 2 -3.88 -4.94 -23.27
N SER A 3 -3.57 -6.00 -24.04
CA SER A 3 -2.30 -6.77 -23.97
C SER A 3 -1.02 -5.95 -24.18
N LYS A 4 -1.12 -4.64 -24.40
CA LYS A 4 0.00 -3.70 -24.56
C LYS A 4 0.35 -2.91 -23.32
N ASP A 5 -0.50 -2.91 -22.28
CA ASP A 5 -0.28 -2.11 -21.06
C ASP A 5 0.53 -2.93 -20.05
N ARG A 6 1.85 -2.78 -20.06
CA ARG A 6 2.74 -3.41 -19.09
C ARG A 6 2.84 -2.56 -17.84
N ILE A 7 2.63 -3.17 -16.68
CA ILE A 7 3.04 -2.58 -15.40
C ILE A 7 4.56 -2.71 -15.30
N ILE A 8 5.25 -1.58 -15.23
CA ILE A 8 6.70 -1.53 -15.08
C ILE A 8 6.99 -1.14 -13.63
N HIS A 9 7.73 -1.98 -12.91
CA HIS A 9 8.27 -1.66 -11.61
C HIS A 9 9.47 -0.70 -11.78
N LEU A 10 9.37 0.52 -11.27
CA LEU A 10 10.44 1.51 -11.37
C LEU A 10 11.41 1.40 -10.19
N ALA A 11 10.91 1.42 -8.98
CA ALA A 11 11.71 1.28 -7.77
C ALA A 11 10.84 0.91 -6.56
N SER A 12 11.45 0.24 -5.59
CA SER A 12 10.91 0.02 -4.25
C SER A 12 11.82 0.67 -3.21
N TRP A 13 11.19 1.30 -2.22
CA TRP A 13 11.88 1.83 -1.06
C TRP A 13 11.18 1.38 0.22
N HIS A 14 11.93 0.81 1.14
CA HIS A 14 11.44 0.31 2.42
C HIS A 14 12.38 0.73 3.54
N GLN A 15 11.82 1.26 4.61
CA GLN A 15 12.58 1.74 5.76
C GLN A 15 11.72 1.67 7.03
N ILE A 16 12.35 1.35 8.14
CA ILE A 16 11.79 1.54 9.48
C ILE A 16 12.07 2.99 9.88
N SER A 17 11.11 3.87 9.71
CA SER A 17 11.30 5.31 9.85
C SER A 17 10.10 6.00 10.51
N ASN A 18 10.22 7.28 10.74
CA ASN A 18 9.16 8.19 11.17
C ASN A 18 8.52 8.89 9.96
N LYS A 19 7.51 9.72 10.22
CA LYS A 19 6.80 10.50 9.21
C LYS A 19 7.74 11.44 8.43
N ASP A 20 8.69 12.09 9.12
CA ASP A 20 9.57 13.09 8.52
C ASP A 20 10.53 12.47 7.49
N ASP A 21 11.05 11.28 7.80
CA ASP A 21 11.92 10.56 6.87
C ASP A 21 11.15 10.15 5.60
N ILE A 22 9.90 9.71 5.74
CA ILE A 22 9.03 9.36 4.62
C ILE A 22 8.73 10.60 3.79
N THR A 23 8.42 11.73 4.44
CA THR A 23 8.17 13.00 3.77
C THR A 23 9.35 13.42 2.91
N LYS A 24 10.57 13.42 3.48
CA LYS A 24 11.81 13.74 2.75
C LYS A 24 12.02 12.79 1.56
N ALA A 25 11.83 11.49 1.76
CA ALA A 25 12.02 10.51 0.69
C ALA A 25 11.03 10.71 -0.46
N LEU A 26 9.75 11.01 -0.17
CA LEU A 26 8.74 11.29 -1.18
C LEU A 26 9.02 12.58 -1.95
N HIS A 27 9.49 13.64 -1.29
CA HIS A 27 9.92 14.87 -1.98
C HIS A 27 11.09 14.62 -2.92
N VAL A 28 12.10 13.83 -2.49
CA VAL A 28 13.20 13.41 -3.37
C VAL A 28 12.70 12.57 -4.55
N ALA A 29 11.73 11.69 -4.34
CA ALA A 29 11.12 10.92 -5.42
C ALA A 29 10.35 11.84 -6.39
N ALA A 30 9.55 12.77 -5.87
CA ALA A 30 8.78 13.73 -6.66
C ALA A 30 9.68 14.60 -7.55
N SER A 31 10.83 15.06 -7.05
CA SER A 31 11.77 15.88 -7.84
C SER A 31 12.41 15.13 -9.03
N ARG A 32 12.31 13.80 -9.06
CA ARG A 32 12.85 12.96 -10.14
C ARG A 32 11.80 12.54 -11.16
N ILE A 33 10.51 12.78 -10.87
CA ILE A 33 9.40 12.39 -11.73
C ILE A 33 8.95 13.64 -12.52
N PRO A 34 8.81 13.56 -13.84
CA PRO A 34 8.27 14.67 -14.65
C PRO A 34 6.75 14.78 -14.44
N VAL A 35 6.35 15.30 -13.27
CA VAL A 35 4.94 15.33 -12.79
C VAL A 35 4.00 16.11 -13.72
N ASP A 36 4.54 16.99 -14.55
CA ASP A 36 3.84 17.73 -15.59
C ASP A 36 3.55 16.89 -16.85
N LYS A 37 4.26 15.77 -17.03
CA LYS A 37 4.16 14.90 -18.23
C LYS A 37 3.49 13.57 -17.96
N VAL A 38 3.22 13.23 -16.71
CA VAL A 38 2.65 11.95 -16.31
C VAL A 38 1.46 12.12 -15.40
N ARG A 39 0.54 11.16 -15.43
CA ARG A 39 -0.58 11.09 -14.47
C ARG A 39 -0.09 10.38 -13.21
N ILE A 40 -0.22 11.04 -12.08
CA ILE A 40 0.17 10.50 -10.78
C ILE A 40 -1.05 9.86 -10.10
N CYS A 41 -0.88 8.63 -9.63
CA CYS A 41 -1.84 7.92 -8.80
C CYS A 41 -1.22 7.62 -7.44
N LEU A 42 -1.92 8.01 -6.37
CA LEU A 42 -1.52 7.82 -4.99
C LEU A 42 -2.45 6.78 -4.36
N ILE A 43 -1.93 5.59 -4.08
CA ILE A 43 -2.69 4.51 -3.46
C ILE A 43 -2.21 4.34 -2.02
N GLY A 44 -3.16 4.30 -1.06
CA GLY A 44 -2.83 4.15 0.36
C GLY A 44 -3.96 3.49 1.16
N ASP A 45 -3.62 3.06 2.38
CA ASP A 45 -4.46 2.31 3.32
C ASP A 45 -5.51 3.15 4.08
N GLY A 46 -5.53 4.45 3.89
CA GLY A 46 -6.46 5.36 4.56
C GLY A 46 -5.90 6.05 5.80
N ALA A 47 -4.63 5.85 6.16
CA ALA A 47 -3.98 6.59 7.21
C ALA A 47 -3.91 8.09 6.85
N SER A 48 -4.49 8.97 7.70
CA SER A 48 -4.61 10.40 7.39
C SER A 48 -3.26 11.07 7.16
N TRP A 49 -2.27 10.76 8.01
CA TRP A 49 -0.93 11.33 7.89
C TRP A 49 -0.24 10.97 6.55
N LEU A 50 -0.55 9.79 6.00
CA LEU A 50 0.02 9.35 4.72
C LEU A 50 -0.54 10.17 3.56
N TRP A 51 -1.84 10.48 3.58
CA TRP A 51 -2.46 11.36 2.59
C TRP A 51 -1.86 12.76 2.61
N ASP A 52 -1.61 13.33 3.82
CA ASP A 52 -0.98 14.63 3.96
C ASP A 52 0.40 14.65 3.30
N VAL A 53 1.23 13.63 3.59
CA VAL A 53 2.59 13.51 3.05
C VAL A 53 2.58 13.31 1.53
N MET A 54 1.72 12.41 1.03
CA MET A 54 1.60 12.16 -0.41
C MET A 54 1.08 13.38 -1.17
N THR A 55 0.10 14.12 -0.60
CA THR A 55 -0.44 15.33 -1.23
C THR A 55 0.57 16.46 -1.27
N GLN A 56 1.41 16.60 -0.24
CA GLN A 56 2.49 17.59 -0.26
C GLN A 56 3.52 17.29 -1.36
N ALA A 57 3.87 16.02 -1.54
CA ALA A 57 4.84 15.61 -2.57
C ALA A 57 4.23 15.64 -3.99
N PHE A 58 2.96 15.34 -4.15
CA PHE A 58 2.25 15.22 -5.42
C PHE A 58 0.87 15.90 -5.34
N PRO A 59 0.78 17.24 -5.37
CA PRO A 59 -0.48 17.98 -5.18
C PRO A 59 -1.58 17.64 -6.18
N SER A 60 -1.23 17.32 -7.43
CA SER A 60 -2.14 16.93 -8.50
C SER A 60 -2.43 15.41 -8.55
N GLY A 61 -1.85 14.63 -7.63
CA GLY A 61 -1.98 13.17 -7.61
C GLY A 61 -3.41 12.71 -7.33
N ARG A 62 -3.93 11.80 -8.15
CA ARG A 62 -5.21 11.14 -7.93
C ARG A 62 -5.13 10.23 -6.71
N GLN A 63 -5.82 10.55 -5.62
CA GLN A 63 -5.87 9.74 -4.42
C GLN A 63 -6.88 8.61 -4.56
N ILE A 64 -6.45 7.37 -4.31
CA ILE A 64 -7.28 6.16 -4.36
C ILE A 64 -7.03 5.35 -3.10
N LEU A 65 -8.10 5.03 -2.36
CA LEU A 65 -8.02 4.12 -1.23
C LEU A 65 -7.74 2.72 -1.74
N ASP A 66 -6.79 2.03 -1.12
CA ASP A 66 -6.39 0.69 -1.54
C ASP A 66 -7.57 -0.30 -1.46
N TYR A 67 -7.91 -0.90 -2.60
CA TYR A 67 -8.98 -1.87 -2.74
C TYR A 67 -8.79 -3.10 -1.84
N TYR A 68 -7.57 -3.61 -1.71
CA TYR A 68 -7.28 -4.76 -0.87
C TYR A 68 -7.46 -4.45 0.61
N HIS A 69 -7.06 -3.25 1.03
CA HIS A 69 -7.26 -2.82 2.42
C HIS A 69 -8.76 -2.62 2.75
N VAL A 70 -9.55 -2.10 1.81
CA VAL A 70 -11.02 -2.09 1.95
C VAL A 70 -11.58 -3.51 2.06
N SER A 71 -11.06 -4.44 1.25
CA SER A 71 -11.47 -5.84 1.28
C SER A 71 -11.27 -6.49 2.66
N GLU A 72 -10.17 -6.17 3.36
CA GLU A 72 -9.93 -6.66 4.73
C GLU A 72 -11.05 -6.27 5.70
N TYR A 73 -11.52 -5.02 5.64
CA TYR A 73 -12.66 -4.57 6.45
C TYR A 73 -13.95 -5.31 6.13
N ILE A 74 -14.20 -5.56 4.84
CA ILE A 74 -15.38 -6.28 4.37
C ILE A 74 -15.33 -7.75 4.79
N HIS A 75 -14.16 -8.41 4.68
CA HIS A 75 -13.96 -9.78 5.18
C HIS A 75 -14.23 -9.90 6.68
N LYS A 76 -13.70 -8.99 7.50
CA LYS A 76 -13.94 -8.98 8.95
C LYS A 76 -15.43 -8.85 9.31
N VAL A 77 -16.18 -8.03 8.55
CA VAL A 77 -17.65 -7.98 8.73
C VAL A 77 -18.28 -9.33 8.39
N ALA A 78 -17.89 -9.95 7.27
CA ALA A 78 -18.46 -11.22 6.84
C ALA A 78 -18.20 -12.37 7.83
N GLU A 79 -16.98 -12.47 8.34
CA GLU A 79 -16.58 -13.47 9.34
C GLU A 79 -17.44 -13.39 10.60
N LEU A 80 -17.68 -12.18 11.12
CA LEU A 80 -18.48 -11.97 12.32
C LEU A 80 -20.00 -12.04 12.06
N GLN A 81 -20.43 -11.74 10.85
CA GLN A 81 -21.85 -11.78 10.46
C GLN A 81 -22.34 -13.18 10.10
N TYR A 82 -21.45 -14.03 9.58
CA TYR A 82 -21.78 -15.39 9.11
C TYR A 82 -20.80 -16.43 9.68
N PRO A 83 -20.64 -16.52 11.02
CA PRO A 83 -19.59 -17.35 11.63
C PRO A 83 -19.76 -18.85 11.34
N SER A 84 -21.00 -19.30 11.13
CA SER A 84 -21.33 -20.72 10.87
C SER A 84 -21.52 -21.03 9.38
N ASP A 85 -21.36 -20.05 8.48
CA ASP A 85 -21.58 -20.24 7.04
C ASP A 85 -20.49 -19.52 6.22
N PRO A 86 -19.31 -20.14 6.07
CA PRO A 86 -18.20 -19.58 5.29
C PRO A 86 -18.56 -19.32 3.83
N THR A 87 -19.42 -20.14 3.23
CA THR A 87 -19.85 -19.99 1.83
C THR A 87 -20.67 -18.71 1.65
N LYS A 88 -21.62 -18.47 2.55
CA LYS A 88 -22.41 -17.24 2.56
C LYS A 88 -21.55 -16.02 2.84
N ALA A 89 -20.58 -16.12 3.77
CA ALA A 89 -19.61 -15.06 4.05
C ALA A 89 -18.84 -14.68 2.79
N LEU A 90 -18.27 -15.65 2.08
CA LEU A 90 -17.52 -15.41 0.85
C LEU A 90 -18.39 -14.78 -0.25
N HIS A 91 -19.55 -15.32 -0.51
CA HIS A 91 -20.49 -14.77 -1.50
C HIS A 91 -20.89 -13.32 -1.18
N TRP A 92 -21.13 -13.02 0.12
CA TRP A 92 -21.44 -11.66 0.54
C TRP A 92 -20.26 -10.70 0.32
N VAL A 93 -19.02 -11.15 0.62
CA VAL A 93 -17.80 -10.37 0.34
C VAL A 93 -17.68 -10.07 -1.15
N GLU A 94 -17.75 -11.09 -2.01
CA GLU A 94 -17.64 -10.93 -3.46
C GLU A 94 -18.70 -9.96 -4.00
N SER A 95 -19.96 -10.12 -3.60
CA SER A 95 -21.05 -9.24 -3.99
C SER A 95 -20.80 -7.80 -3.54
N THR A 96 -20.31 -7.61 -2.32
CA THR A 96 -20.04 -6.28 -1.75
C THR A 96 -18.86 -5.61 -2.44
N MET A 97 -17.77 -6.34 -2.69
CA MET A 97 -16.59 -5.82 -3.39
C MET A 97 -16.89 -5.50 -4.85
N ASN A 98 -17.67 -6.34 -5.53
CA ASN A 98 -18.15 -6.05 -6.88
C ASN A 98 -19.01 -4.78 -6.91
N ARG A 99 -19.88 -4.60 -5.92
CA ARG A 99 -20.72 -3.38 -5.79
C ARG A 99 -19.88 -2.13 -5.58
N LEU A 100 -18.77 -2.18 -4.85
CA LEU A 100 -17.82 -1.06 -4.70
C LEU A 100 -17.24 -0.61 -6.04
N CYS A 101 -17.10 -1.53 -7.00
CA CYS A 101 -16.61 -1.24 -8.35
C CYS A 101 -17.67 -0.68 -9.30
N LEU A 102 -18.91 -0.51 -8.88
CA LEU A 102 -19.99 0.12 -9.67
C LEU A 102 -20.03 1.63 -9.43
N LYS A 103 -20.72 2.34 -10.33
CA LYS A 103 -21.00 3.79 -10.17
C LYS A 103 -21.71 4.04 -8.83
N ASN A 104 -21.19 4.98 -8.04
CA ASN A 104 -21.66 5.24 -6.66
C ASN A 104 -21.59 4.05 -5.69
N GLY A 105 -20.76 3.05 -5.99
CA GLY A 105 -20.69 1.79 -5.23
C GLY A 105 -20.49 1.97 -3.73
N VAL A 106 -19.60 2.87 -3.31
CA VAL A 106 -19.35 3.15 -1.89
C VAL A 106 -20.60 3.61 -1.13
N LYS A 107 -21.44 4.46 -1.76
CA LYS A 107 -22.69 4.93 -1.15
C LYS A 107 -23.67 3.76 -0.94
N HIS A 108 -23.77 2.86 -1.92
CA HIS A 108 -24.63 1.68 -1.84
C HIS A 108 -24.15 0.67 -0.78
N VAL A 109 -22.83 0.47 -0.69
CA VAL A 109 -22.26 -0.43 0.33
C VAL A 109 -22.48 0.12 1.73
N ILE A 110 -22.19 1.40 1.97
CA ILE A 110 -22.47 2.07 3.24
C ILE A 110 -23.94 1.97 3.62
N ALA A 111 -24.86 2.24 2.69
CA ALA A 111 -26.30 2.12 2.93
C ALA A 111 -26.71 0.66 3.23
N GLY A 112 -26.09 -0.32 2.60
CA GLY A 112 -26.28 -1.75 2.89
C GLY A 112 -25.84 -2.10 4.29
N LEU A 113 -24.63 -1.70 4.70
CA LEU A 113 -24.09 -1.92 6.05
C LEU A 113 -24.96 -1.27 7.13
N LYS A 114 -25.46 -0.04 6.91
CA LYS A 114 -26.35 0.66 7.85
C LYS A 114 -27.70 -0.06 8.08
N ARG A 115 -28.18 -0.81 7.07
CA ARG A 115 -29.42 -1.60 7.17
C ARG A 115 -29.20 -3.03 7.62
N MET A 116 -27.95 -3.48 7.74
CA MET A 116 -27.65 -4.84 8.15
C MET A 116 -28.02 -5.07 9.62
N LYS A 117 -28.75 -6.14 9.89
CA LYS A 117 -29.03 -6.60 11.25
C LYS A 117 -27.80 -7.39 11.74
N PRO A 118 -27.07 -6.91 12.76
CA PRO A 118 -25.88 -7.60 13.24
C PRO A 118 -26.20 -8.96 13.86
N ALA A 119 -25.34 -9.95 13.64
CA ALA A 119 -25.46 -11.27 14.23
C ALA A 119 -25.00 -11.32 15.71
N SER A 120 -24.11 -10.39 16.11
CA SER A 120 -23.60 -10.27 17.47
C SER A 120 -23.19 -8.82 17.77
N GLU A 121 -22.85 -8.50 19.03
CA GLU A 121 -22.30 -7.17 19.38
C GLU A 121 -20.93 -6.93 18.73
N GLU A 122 -20.10 -7.97 18.57
CA GLU A 122 -18.83 -7.87 17.84
C GLU A 122 -19.06 -7.53 16.35
N ALA A 123 -20.04 -8.18 15.72
CA ALA A 123 -20.43 -7.88 14.34
C ALA A 123 -20.92 -6.43 14.20
N LYS A 124 -21.73 -5.96 15.16
CA LYS A 124 -22.21 -4.58 15.20
C LYS A 124 -21.08 -3.56 15.30
N GLU A 125 -20.12 -3.81 16.18
CA GLU A 125 -18.98 -2.93 16.33
C GLU A 125 -18.08 -2.93 15.08
N GLN A 126 -17.87 -4.10 14.44
CA GLN A 126 -17.10 -4.19 13.20
C GLN A 126 -17.82 -3.49 12.04
N ILE A 127 -19.14 -3.64 11.91
CA ILE A 127 -19.96 -2.90 10.94
C ILE A 127 -19.81 -1.40 11.15
N ARG A 128 -19.89 -0.92 12.40
CA ARG A 128 -19.70 0.50 12.74
C ARG A 128 -18.32 1.01 12.33
N LYS A 129 -17.26 0.26 12.65
CA LYS A 129 -15.87 0.59 12.25
C LYS A 129 -15.73 0.66 10.74
N THR A 130 -16.31 -0.29 10.04
CA THR A 130 -16.26 -0.35 8.56
C THR A 130 -17.00 0.82 7.93
N ILE A 131 -18.19 1.16 8.41
CA ILE A 131 -18.94 2.33 7.96
C ILE A 131 -18.12 3.61 8.15
N ASN A 132 -17.57 3.82 9.35
CA ASN A 132 -16.76 5.00 9.66
C ASN A 132 -15.51 5.10 8.75
N TYR A 133 -14.85 3.97 8.49
CA TYR A 133 -13.70 3.91 7.60
C TYR A 133 -14.07 4.28 6.16
N LEU A 134 -15.16 3.73 5.64
CA LEU A 134 -15.66 4.02 4.29
C LEU A 134 -16.14 5.47 4.16
N GLU A 135 -16.88 6.00 5.14
CA GLU A 135 -17.34 7.40 5.15
C GLU A 135 -16.18 8.39 5.16
N LYS A 136 -15.17 8.15 6.01
CA LYS A 136 -13.97 8.98 6.10
C LYS A 136 -13.19 9.02 4.77
N ASN A 137 -13.19 7.93 4.02
CA ASN A 137 -12.41 7.78 2.80
C ASN A 137 -13.25 7.81 1.52
N LYS A 138 -14.55 8.11 1.58
CA LYS A 138 -15.47 8.00 0.44
C LYS A 138 -15.05 8.77 -0.80
N GLN A 139 -14.32 9.87 -0.64
CA GLN A 139 -13.80 10.68 -1.74
C GLN A 139 -12.64 10.01 -2.50
N ARG A 140 -12.08 8.92 -1.93
CA ARG A 140 -11.00 8.13 -2.51
C ARG A 140 -11.45 6.75 -3.00
N ILE A 141 -12.78 6.49 -2.93
CA ILE A 141 -13.39 5.22 -3.35
C ILE A 141 -14.27 5.47 -4.58
N HIS A 142 -13.64 5.75 -5.71
CA HIS A 142 -14.29 5.93 -7.00
C HIS A 142 -13.88 4.86 -8.00
N TYR A 143 -13.76 3.61 -7.53
CA TYR A 143 -13.14 2.48 -8.26
C TYR A 143 -13.69 2.30 -9.68
N HIS A 144 -15.00 2.52 -9.91
CA HIS A 144 -15.55 2.49 -11.27
C HIS A 144 -14.88 3.54 -12.17
N GLY A 145 -14.88 4.79 -11.76
CA GLY A 145 -14.30 5.88 -12.55
C GLY A 145 -12.78 5.77 -12.67
N ASP A 146 -12.12 5.31 -11.60
CA ASP A 146 -10.68 5.14 -11.61
C ASP A 146 -10.26 4.04 -12.60
N ARG A 147 -10.97 2.89 -12.64
CA ARG A 147 -10.74 1.83 -13.62
C ARG A 147 -11.00 2.27 -15.04
N VAL A 148 -12.11 2.96 -15.30
CA VAL A 148 -12.43 3.53 -16.62
C VAL A 148 -11.35 4.55 -17.04
N GLY A 149 -10.82 5.32 -16.09
CA GLY A 149 -9.72 6.26 -16.31
C GLY A 149 -8.35 5.61 -16.46
N GLY A 150 -8.25 4.27 -16.37
CA GLY A 150 -6.99 3.53 -16.50
C GLY A 150 -6.09 3.61 -15.26
N TYR A 151 -6.63 3.98 -14.09
CA TYR A 151 -5.88 3.97 -12.84
C TYR A 151 -5.94 2.61 -12.16
N PRO A 152 -4.84 2.13 -11.55
CA PRO A 152 -4.88 0.99 -10.65
C PRO A 152 -5.65 1.35 -9.39
N ILE A 153 -6.43 0.41 -8.84
CA ILE A 153 -7.21 0.62 -7.62
C ILE A 153 -6.67 -0.11 -6.39
N GLY A 154 -5.61 -0.87 -6.55
CA GLY A 154 -5.01 -1.65 -5.46
C GLY A 154 -3.50 -1.67 -5.53
N SER A 155 -2.88 -1.86 -4.37
CA SER A 155 -1.44 -1.84 -4.12
C SER A 155 -0.76 -3.20 -4.28
N GLY A 156 -1.32 -4.12 -5.09
CA GLY A 156 -0.79 -5.49 -5.23
C GLY A 156 0.71 -5.56 -5.54
N GLY A 157 1.25 -4.59 -6.28
CA GLY A 157 2.69 -4.47 -6.51
C GLY A 157 3.48 -4.14 -5.25
N VAL A 158 2.94 -3.27 -4.37
CA VAL A 158 3.55 -2.90 -3.09
C VAL A 158 3.50 -4.09 -2.12
N GLU A 159 2.40 -4.82 -2.10
CA GLU A 159 2.22 -6.00 -1.24
C GLU A 159 3.18 -7.12 -1.64
N SER A 160 3.33 -7.38 -2.93
CA SER A 160 4.33 -8.31 -3.47
C SER A 160 5.75 -7.87 -3.11
N ALA A 161 6.10 -6.61 -3.32
CA ALA A 161 7.41 -6.05 -2.95
C ALA A 161 7.66 -6.17 -1.44
N ASN A 162 6.66 -5.89 -0.60
CA ASN A 162 6.77 -6.03 0.85
C ASN A 162 7.06 -7.48 1.27
N LYS A 163 6.42 -8.47 0.64
CA LYS A 163 6.68 -9.89 0.88
C LYS A 163 8.14 -10.24 0.61
N PHE A 164 8.68 -9.83 -0.53
CA PHE A 164 10.06 -10.13 -0.92
C PHE A 164 11.09 -9.29 -0.16
N ILE A 165 10.83 -8.01 0.07
CA ILE A 165 11.81 -7.09 0.68
C ILE A 165 11.81 -7.24 2.21
N CYS A 166 10.64 -7.14 2.85
CA CYS A 166 10.54 -7.13 4.30
C CYS A 166 10.38 -8.53 4.91
N GLN A 167 9.35 -9.27 4.48
CA GLN A 167 8.91 -10.47 5.21
C GLN A 167 9.94 -11.59 5.13
N THR A 168 10.61 -11.77 4.00
CA THR A 168 11.58 -12.86 3.78
C THR A 168 12.73 -12.84 4.79
N ARG A 169 13.09 -11.68 5.34
CA ARG A 169 14.21 -11.55 6.28
C ARG A 169 13.83 -11.00 7.64
N LEU A 170 12.95 -9.99 7.69
CA LEU A 170 12.65 -9.29 8.94
C LEU A 170 11.57 -9.96 9.78
N LYS A 171 10.64 -10.71 9.15
CA LYS A 171 9.53 -11.39 9.84
C LYS A 171 9.77 -12.89 10.02
N LYS A 172 11.01 -13.34 10.14
CA LYS A 172 11.30 -14.73 10.51
C LYS A 172 11.10 -14.94 12.01
N SER A 173 10.54 -16.08 12.38
CA SER A 173 10.42 -16.49 13.79
C SER A 173 11.79 -16.44 14.47
N GLY A 174 11.87 -15.85 15.66
CA GLY A 174 13.10 -15.68 16.43
C GLY A 174 14.07 -14.61 15.91
N ALA A 175 13.76 -13.89 14.84
CA ALA A 175 14.61 -12.81 14.34
C ALA A 175 14.31 -11.49 15.05
N TRP A 176 15.26 -11.01 15.84
CA TRP A 176 15.22 -9.70 16.47
C TRP A 176 16.15 -8.73 15.74
N TRP A 177 15.63 -7.56 15.37
CA TRP A 177 16.38 -6.56 14.62
C TRP A 177 16.47 -5.24 15.36
N LEU A 178 17.70 -4.76 15.58
CA LEU A 178 17.90 -3.35 15.88
C LEU A 178 17.47 -2.52 14.67
N LYS A 179 16.83 -1.37 14.90
CA LYS A 179 16.33 -0.47 13.84
C LYS A 179 17.39 -0.18 12.77
N THR A 180 18.63 0.10 13.19
CA THR A 180 19.77 0.36 12.30
C THR A 180 20.11 -0.81 11.39
N ASN A 181 20.17 -2.03 11.96
CA ASN A 181 20.49 -3.23 11.19
C ASN A 181 19.33 -3.66 10.30
N GLY A 182 18.09 -3.51 10.78
CA GLY A 182 16.88 -3.71 9.96
C GLY A 182 16.89 -2.79 8.74
N ASN A 183 17.22 -1.52 8.92
CA ASN A 183 17.29 -0.58 7.80
C ASN A 183 18.43 -0.88 6.81
N LYS A 184 19.58 -1.31 7.27
CA LYS A 184 20.67 -1.78 6.40
C LYS A 184 20.23 -2.99 5.56
N MET A 185 19.56 -3.95 6.18
CA MET A 185 19.02 -5.12 5.50
C MET A 185 17.95 -4.72 4.47
N LEU A 186 17.03 -3.82 4.81
CA LEU A 186 16.02 -3.31 3.88
C LEU A 186 16.66 -2.58 2.69
N ALA A 187 17.69 -1.76 2.92
CA ALA A 187 18.42 -1.08 1.85
C ALA A 187 19.05 -2.05 0.86
N LEU A 188 19.71 -3.12 1.37
CA LEU A 188 20.26 -4.18 0.52
C LEU A 188 19.18 -4.92 -0.27
N ARG A 189 18.07 -5.24 0.37
CA ARG A 189 16.93 -5.91 -0.29
C ARG A 189 16.28 -5.04 -1.36
N CYS A 190 16.12 -3.73 -1.09
CA CYS A 190 15.66 -2.77 -2.09
C CYS A 190 16.64 -2.69 -3.27
N ALA A 191 17.94 -2.66 -3.01
CA ALA A 191 18.95 -2.63 -4.06
C ALA A 191 18.89 -3.85 -4.99
N LEU A 192 18.65 -5.05 -4.42
CA LEU A 192 18.45 -6.28 -5.20
C LEU A 192 17.19 -6.21 -6.07
N VAL A 193 16.05 -5.81 -5.50
CA VAL A 193 14.77 -5.71 -6.22
C VAL A 193 14.78 -4.62 -7.30
N ASN A 194 15.54 -3.54 -7.05
CA ASN A 194 15.71 -2.42 -7.99
C ASN A 194 16.84 -2.66 -9.01
N GLU A 195 17.47 -3.84 -8.99
CA GLU A 195 18.60 -4.20 -9.89
C GLU A 195 19.79 -3.24 -9.80
N THR A 196 19.98 -2.63 -8.63
CA THR A 196 21.07 -1.63 -8.40
C THR A 196 22.17 -2.16 -7.49
N PHE A 197 22.07 -3.41 -7.04
CA PHE A 197 22.98 -3.99 -6.05
C PHE A 197 24.44 -3.97 -6.51
N ASP A 198 24.75 -4.44 -7.70
CA ASP A 198 26.13 -4.54 -8.20
C ASP A 198 26.79 -3.16 -8.30
N LYS A 199 26.04 -2.15 -8.76
CA LYS A 199 26.49 -0.77 -8.82
C LYS A 199 26.83 -0.19 -7.44
N ILE A 200 25.95 -0.46 -6.45
CA ILE A 200 26.13 0.02 -5.07
C ILE A 200 27.30 -0.72 -4.43
N PHE A 201 27.40 -2.03 -4.63
CA PHE A 201 28.47 -2.86 -4.05
C PHE A 201 29.85 -2.50 -4.63
N SER A 202 29.96 -2.30 -5.95
CA SER A 202 31.20 -1.87 -6.60
C SER A 202 31.68 -0.52 -6.04
N LYS A 203 30.75 0.42 -5.84
CA LYS A 203 31.06 1.73 -5.23
C LYS A 203 31.57 1.57 -3.78
N TYR A 204 30.93 0.71 -3.00
CA TYR A 204 31.34 0.43 -1.63
C TYR A 204 32.77 -0.16 -1.60
N VAL A 205 33.05 -1.17 -2.41
CA VAL A 205 34.39 -1.82 -2.49
C VAL A 205 35.46 -0.79 -2.85
N THR A 206 35.19 0.09 -3.81
CA THR A 206 36.13 1.17 -4.19
C THR A 206 36.40 2.13 -3.04
N GLN A 207 35.36 2.53 -2.30
CA GLN A 207 35.52 3.41 -1.13
C GLN A 207 36.31 2.76 0.00
N GLU A 208 36.07 1.46 0.27
CA GLU A 208 36.81 0.74 1.32
C GLU A 208 38.29 0.52 0.95
N LYS A 209 38.58 0.27 -0.34
CA LYS A 209 39.98 0.21 -0.81
C LYS A 209 40.69 1.56 -0.65
N ALA A 210 40.00 2.67 -1.00
CA ALA A 210 40.57 4.01 -0.83
C ALA A 210 40.82 4.35 0.66
N LYS A 211 39.89 4.01 1.57
CA LYS A 211 40.11 4.20 3.02
C LYS A 211 41.31 3.42 3.54
N LYS A 212 41.44 2.13 3.16
CA LYS A 212 42.58 1.30 3.57
C LYS A 212 43.90 1.83 3.04
N ALA A 213 43.95 2.38 1.84
CA ALA A 213 45.17 3.00 1.31
C ALA A 213 45.60 4.23 2.12
N LEU A 214 44.64 5.03 2.61
CA LEU A 214 44.90 6.21 3.45
C LEU A 214 45.34 5.88 4.88
N THR A 215 45.00 4.70 5.38
CA THR A 215 45.37 4.27 6.77
C THR A 215 46.69 3.52 6.82
N ASN A 216 47.23 3.05 5.69
CA ASN A 216 48.47 2.30 5.57
C ASN A 216 49.64 3.12 4.95
N GLY A 217 49.48 4.39 4.73
CA GLY A 217 50.48 5.36 4.34
C GLY A 217 50.66 6.41 5.43
#